data_8ccf399d1dcfa89e5e5893f96e51ef53
#
_entry.id   8ccf399d1dcfa89e5e5893f96e51ef53
#
_cell.length_a   1.000
_cell.length_b   1.000
_cell.length_c   1.000
_cell.angle_alpha   90.00
_cell.angle_beta   90.00
_cell.angle_gamma   90.00
#
_symmetry.space_group_name_H-M   'P 1'
#
loop_
_entity.id
_entity.type
_entity.pdbx_description
1 polymer ?
#
loop_
_entity_poly.entity_id
_entity_poly.type
_entity_poly.pdbx_seq_one_letter_code
_entity_poly.pdbx_strand_id
1 'polypeptide(L)'
;MIPRFAHRTRLLAVGAVVVAALGLTACTGGGTVSSSGDVNSIDAGLATSIDDAVANAMQLSGSTEAVIGVWGNDGGEYVRGYGDSGVDGATRIRAAQASQPVMCALLLDLVDQGTLELDTEVSEDLTRQSGISGVTYRQLCDMRSGVADFKAGYTDIFANNPSRPWAEQELLAQGLAHSPESWPGRDFHDSDSNAVLLARAIHVKTGIELPDLLSEHVFSKAGMGSSYYPNQSATTVSGDALSGLTYASSGGKAVCDAGPVEVAEVSPSMLAGAGSTVSTVTDLKNFYTNYLGGKFGGEASDVVTDVQPTTNPARDENGEPTEEVAAEGRLYGFGVEKIGPLYGRSGAITGTLTAAYTDPDSGFSVVVSLNNSSAGAAFVQALAFQLASLAQAQGVAPELGWSADDQTAKLTAAAVCQ
;
A
#
# COMPACT_ATOMS: atom_id res chain seq x y z
N MET A 1 60.24 -17.40 35.96
CA MET A 1 61.42 -16.55 35.75
C MET A 1 60.97 -15.21 35.22
N ILE A 2 61.10 -14.19 36.06
CA ILE A 2 60.93 -12.75 35.78
C ILE A 2 62.34 -12.25 35.53
N PRO A 3 62.59 -11.26 34.65
CA PRO A 3 62.85 -9.89 35.07
C PRO A 3 62.17 -8.86 34.14
N ARG A 4 61.62 -7.81 34.61
CA ARG A 4 61.87 -6.53 35.29
C ARG A 4 62.78 -5.52 34.57
N PHE A 5 62.23 -4.25 34.48
CA PHE A 5 62.78 -2.87 34.34
C PHE A 5 63.12 -2.39 32.93
N ALA A 6 62.75 -1.18 32.51
CA ALA A 6 63.06 0.11 33.10
C ALA A 6 62.22 1.29 32.57
N HIS A 7 61.93 2.22 33.48
CA HIS A 7 61.44 3.61 33.25
C HIS A 7 62.41 4.46 32.41
N ARG A 8 61.88 5.34 31.59
CA ARG A 8 62.52 6.65 31.32
C ARG A 8 61.49 7.75 31.14
N THR A 9 61.46 8.65 32.09
CA THR A 9 60.86 10.00 32.15
C THR A 9 61.70 11.01 31.36
N ARG A 10 61.04 11.99 30.70
CA ARG A 10 61.50 13.39 30.39
C ARG A 10 60.55 13.93 29.33
N LEU A 11 60.09 15.17 29.29
CA LEU A 11 60.18 16.44 30.01
C LEU A 11 59.21 17.40 29.30
N LEU A 12 58.59 18.30 30.04
CA LEU A 12 57.67 19.35 29.66
C LEU A 12 58.19 20.28 28.55
N ALA A 13 57.32 20.69 27.63
CA ALA A 13 57.42 21.95 26.90
C ALA A 13 56.06 22.67 26.96
N VAL A 14 56.06 23.82 27.66
CA VAL A 14 54.97 24.77 27.78
C VAL A 14 54.94 25.61 26.50
N GLY A 15 53.86 25.56 25.72
CA GLY A 15 53.58 26.46 24.61
C GLY A 15 52.31 27.25 24.90
N ALA A 16 52.46 28.54 25.16
CA ALA A 16 51.37 29.47 25.32
C ALA A 16 50.67 29.74 23.98
N VAL A 17 49.40 29.45 23.85
CA VAL A 17 48.57 29.86 22.71
C VAL A 17 47.57 30.91 23.17
N VAL A 18 47.66 32.06 22.55
CA VAL A 18 46.79 33.23 22.72
C VAL A 18 45.39 32.86 22.17
N VAL A 19 44.39 32.94 23.04
CA VAL A 19 42.97 32.78 22.65
C VAL A 19 42.43 34.14 22.26
N ALA A 20 42.18 34.34 20.96
CA ALA A 20 41.38 35.45 20.46
C ALA A 20 39.90 35.10 20.66
N ALA A 21 39.22 35.76 21.58
CA ALA A 21 37.79 35.66 21.81
C ALA A 21 37.02 36.41 20.71
N LEU A 22 36.46 35.68 19.76
CA LEU A 22 35.39 36.18 18.89
C LEU A 22 34.05 35.87 19.57
N GLY A 23 33.37 36.90 20.03
CA GLY A 23 32.05 36.82 20.62
C GLY A 23 31.01 36.40 19.56
N LEU A 24 30.52 35.19 19.66
CA LEU A 24 29.28 34.74 19.03
C LEU A 24 28.14 34.88 20.05
N THR A 25 27.29 35.88 19.84
CA THR A 25 26.01 35.98 20.53
C THR A 25 25.15 34.78 20.10
N ALA A 26 25.13 33.74 20.94
CA ALA A 26 24.18 32.66 20.80
C ALA A 26 22.82 33.15 21.30
N CYS A 27 21.86 33.32 20.40
CA CYS A 27 20.43 33.32 20.75
C CYS A 27 20.10 31.97 21.32
N THR A 28 19.95 31.87 22.63
CA THR A 28 19.35 30.71 23.30
C THR A 28 17.84 30.74 23.11
N GLY A 29 17.38 30.22 21.98
CA GLY A 29 16.02 29.74 21.83
C GLY A 29 16.07 28.21 21.87
N GLY A 30 15.99 27.64 23.07
CA GLY A 30 15.86 26.18 23.25
C GLY A 30 14.45 25.75 22.88
N GLY A 31 14.16 25.66 21.59
CA GLY A 31 13.07 24.85 21.07
C GLY A 31 13.68 23.50 20.69
N THR A 32 13.29 22.44 21.36
CA THR A 32 13.43 21.09 20.82
C THR A 32 12.63 21.08 19.52
N VAL A 33 13.32 21.12 18.37
CA VAL A 33 12.73 20.85 17.07
C VAL A 33 12.44 19.36 17.10
N SER A 34 11.22 18.96 17.50
CA SER A 34 10.65 17.71 17.04
C SER A 34 10.65 17.83 15.52
N SER A 35 11.43 17.03 14.83
CA SER A 35 11.29 16.86 13.38
C SER A 35 9.94 16.18 13.18
N SER A 36 8.89 16.97 12.95
CA SER A 36 7.61 16.42 12.51
C SER A 36 7.88 15.74 11.16
N GLY A 37 7.30 14.59 10.91
CA GLY A 37 7.35 13.94 9.61
C GLY A 37 6.60 14.73 8.52
N ASP A 38 5.99 15.87 8.89
CA ASP A 38 5.24 16.74 8.00
C ASP A 38 6.16 17.57 7.10
N VAL A 39 5.81 17.64 5.81
CA VAL A 39 6.48 18.45 4.79
C VAL A 39 5.44 19.31 4.08
N ASN A 40 5.71 20.59 3.86
CA ASN A 40 4.88 21.47 3.06
C ASN A 40 5.76 22.40 2.22
N SER A 41 5.87 22.11 0.93
CA SER A 41 6.58 22.94 -0.06
C SER A 41 5.72 23.31 -1.28
N ILE A 42 4.40 23.09 -1.17
CA ILE A 42 3.43 23.42 -2.23
C ILE A 42 2.82 24.82 -2.03
N ASP A 43 2.04 25.29 -3.00
CA ASP A 43 1.27 26.54 -2.88
C ASP A 43 0.33 26.52 -1.67
N ALA A 44 0.25 27.64 -0.94
CA ALA A 44 -0.55 27.74 0.27
C ALA A 44 -2.06 27.58 0.02
N GLY A 45 -2.55 27.98 -1.17
CA GLY A 45 -3.95 27.79 -1.57
C GLY A 45 -4.27 26.32 -1.83
N LEU A 46 -3.34 25.60 -2.48
CA LEU A 46 -3.46 24.16 -2.65
C LEU A 46 -3.40 23.42 -1.32
N ALA A 47 -2.47 23.78 -0.44
CA ALA A 47 -2.38 23.18 0.90
C ALA A 47 -3.70 23.34 1.68
N THR A 48 -4.31 24.53 1.66
CA THR A 48 -5.61 24.79 2.29
C THR A 48 -6.72 23.94 1.65
N SER A 49 -6.76 23.84 0.32
CA SER A 49 -7.77 23.04 -0.38
C SER A 49 -7.64 21.54 -0.06
N ILE A 50 -6.41 21.04 0.09
CA ILE A 50 -6.14 19.66 0.55
C ILE A 50 -6.64 19.47 1.98
N ASP A 51 -6.31 20.39 2.91
CA ASP A 51 -6.75 20.34 4.30
C ASP A 51 -8.28 20.27 4.41
N ASP A 52 -8.99 21.12 3.66
CA ASP A 52 -10.46 21.15 3.65
C ASP A 52 -11.06 19.84 3.10
N ALA A 53 -10.48 19.30 2.02
CA ALA A 53 -10.93 18.03 1.43
C ALA A 53 -10.72 16.85 2.39
N VAL A 54 -9.57 16.81 3.06
CA VAL A 54 -9.27 15.76 4.06
C VAL A 54 -10.20 15.86 5.27
N ALA A 55 -10.41 17.07 5.80
CA ALA A 55 -11.32 17.28 6.93
C ALA A 55 -12.75 16.83 6.60
N ASN A 56 -13.24 17.16 5.40
CA ASN A 56 -14.55 16.70 4.92
C ASN A 56 -14.61 15.17 4.79
N ALA A 57 -13.58 14.55 4.21
CA ALA A 57 -13.54 13.10 4.06
C ALA A 57 -13.46 12.38 5.42
N MET A 58 -12.69 12.90 6.37
CA MET A 58 -12.65 12.37 7.74
C MET A 58 -14.04 12.42 8.39
N GLN A 59 -14.75 13.52 8.24
CA GLN A 59 -16.13 13.64 8.73
C GLN A 59 -17.04 12.58 8.07
N LEU A 60 -17.05 12.48 6.73
CA LEU A 60 -17.92 11.56 5.99
C LEU A 60 -17.64 10.08 6.28
N SER A 61 -16.38 9.72 6.52
CA SER A 61 -15.97 8.34 6.86
C SER A 61 -16.09 8.01 8.35
N GLY A 62 -16.26 9.02 9.22
CA GLY A 62 -16.15 8.87 10.66
C GLY A 62 -14.71 8.58 11.12
N SER A 63 -13.72 9.00 10.34
CA SER A 63 -12.29 8.90 10.72
C SER A 63 -11.91 10.03 11.67
N THR A 64 -11.05 9.74 12.64
CA THR A 64 -10.49 10.73 13.59
C THR A 64 -9.05 11.08 13.27
N GLU A 65 -8.37 10.24 12.49
CA GLU A 65 -6.98 10.40 12.08
C GLU A 65 -6.82 10.10 10.58
N ALA A 66 -5.84 10.78 9.96
CA ALA A 66 -5.43 10.54 8.58
C ALA A 66 -3.95 10.84 8.39
N VAL A 67 -3.32 10.23 7.37
CA VAL A 67 -2.00 10.62 6.86
C VAL A 67 -2.09 10.75 5.35
N ILE A 68 -1.62 11.87 4.83
CA ILE A 68 -1.72 12.24 3.42
C ILE A 68 -0.34 12.56 2.87
N GLY A 69 -0.08 12.16 1.64
CA GLY A 69 1.05 12.62 0.86
C GLY A 69 0.62 12.98 -0.56
N VAL A 70 1.00 14.17 -1.02
CA VAL A 70 0.83 14.64 -2.40
C VAL A 70 2.18 15.16 -2.89
N TRP A 71 2.66 14.64 -4.00
CA TRP A 71 3.91 15.03 -4.65
C TRP A 71 3.60 15.52 -6.05
N GLY A 72 3.80 16.81 -6.26
CA GLY A 72 3.56 17.47 -7.54
C GLY A 72 4.62 17.12 -8.59
N ASN A 73 4.26 17.24 -9.87
CA ASN A 73 5.18 17.06 -10.99
C ASN A 73 6.22 18.20 -11.12
N ASP A 74 6.06 19.26 -10.35
CA ASP A 74 7.00 20.38 -10.23
C ASP A 74 8.05 20.17 -9.10
N GLY A 75 7.94 19.06 -8.36
CA GLY A 75 8.78 18.72 -7.21
C GLY A 75 8.28 19.28 -5.88
N GLY A 76 7.09 19.90 -5.85
CA GLY A 76 6.42 20.29 -4.61
C GLY A 76 5.96 19.06 -3.82
N GLU A 77 6.07 19.12 -2.49
CA GLU A 77 5.69 18.03 -1.59
C GLU A 77 4.76 18.53 -0.50
N TYR A 78 3.70 17.78 -0.25
CA TYR A 78 2.79 17.97 0.86
C TYR A 78 2.57 16.64 1.56
N VAL A 79 3.17 16.48 2.74
CA VAL A 79 3.03 15.29 3.58
C VAL A 79 2.55 15.75 4.95
N ARG A 80 1.44 15.21 5.44
CA ARG A 80 0.83 15.67 6.69
C ARG A 80 0.01 14.61 7.41
N GLY A 81 0.14 14.60 8.74
CA GLY A 81 -0.77 13.91 9.64
C GLY A 81 -1.92 14.80 10.11
N TYR A 82 -3.09 14.20 10.37
CA TYR A 82 -4.30 14.85 10.85
C TYR A 82 -4.89 14.08 12.02
N GLY A 83 -5.45 14.77 12.98
CA GLY A 83 -6.08 14.20 14.17
C GLY A 83 -5.29 14.51 15.43
N ASP A 84 -5.03 13.50 16.27
CA ASP A 84 -4.35 13.69 17.54
C ASP A 84 -2.90 14.17 17.38
N SER A 85 -2.36 14.84 18.40
CA SER A 85 -1.09 15.56 18.36
C SER A 85 0.16 14.67 18.13
N GLY A 86 0.00 13.36 18.08
CA GLY A 86 1.07 12.41 17.77
C GLY A 86 1.08 11.91 16.32
N VAL A 87 0.08 12.29 15.52
CA VAL A 87 -0.04 11.85 14.11
C VAL A 87 0.68 12.86 13.21
N ASP A 88 1.63 12.40 12.43
CA ASP A 88 2.38 13.19 11.46
C ASP A 88 2.62 12.41 10.15
N GLY A 89 3.33 13.00 9.20
CA GLY A 89 3.64 12.40 7.91
C GLY A 89 4.51 11.14 7.97
N ALA A 90 5.20 10.89 9.10
CA ALA A 90 6.00 9.69 9.32
C ALA A 90 5.20 8.57 10.05
N THR A 91 3.98 8.85 10.48
CA THR A 91 3.10 7.88 11.16
C THR A 91 2.88 6.67 10.27
N ARG A 92 3.06 5.48 10.84
CA ARG A 92 2.87 4.21 10.13
C ARG A 92 1.41 3.91 9.89
N ILE A 93 1.15 3.29 8.75
CA ILE A 93 -0.17 2.89 8.29
C ILE A 93 -0.19 1.40 7.92
N ARG A 94 -1.32 0.75 8.06
CA ARG A 94 -1.58 -0.54 7.43
C ARG A 94 -1.95 -0.28 5.98
N ALA A 95 -1.11 -0.74 5.05
CA ALA A 95 -1.24 -0.37 3.64
C ALA A 95 -2.41 -1.08 2.92
N ALA A 96 -3.02 -2.10 3.53
CA ALA A 96 -4.08 -2.90 2.91
C ALA A 96 -3.71 -3.31 1.47
N GLN A 97 -4.67 -3.42 0.55
CA GLN A 97 -4.40 -3.80 -0.84
C GLN A 97 -3.59 -2.77 -1.62
N ALA A 98 -3.39 -1.54 -1.10
CA ALA A 98 -2.42 -0.61 -1.69
C ALA A 98 -0.98 -1.18 -1.65
N SER A 99 -0.70 -2.19 -0.82
CA SER A 99 0.56 -2.94 -0.83
C SER A 99 0.51 -4.27 -1.59
N GLN A 100 -0.61 -4.63 -2.21
CA GLN A 100 -0.70 -5.89 -2.97
C GLN A 100 0.34 -6.00 -4.09
N PRO A 101 0.69 -4.91 -4.83
CA PRO A 101 1.73 -4.94 -5.85
C PRO A 101 3.13 -5.29 -5.32
N VAL A 102 3.37 -5.18 -4.02
CA VAL A 102 4.62 -5.59 -3.37
C VAL A 102 4.91 -7.08 -3.59
N MET A 103 3.86 -7.92 -3.62
CA MET A 103 4.00 -9.34 -3.95
C MET A 103 4.37 -9.57 -5.41
N CYS A 104 3.83 -8.75 -6.32
CA CYS A 104 4.16 -8.83 -7.74
C CYS A 104 5.58 -8.30 -8.02
N ALA A 105 6.04 -7.29 -7.27
CA ALA A 105 7.43 -6.84 -7.31
C ALA A 105 8.39 -7.93 -6.83
N LEU A 106 8.05 -8.66 -5.77
CA LEU A 106 8.81 -9.82 -5.31
C LEU A 106 8.89 -10.90 -6.39
N LEU A 107 7.76 -11.23 -7.02
CA LEU A 107 7.73 -12.19 -8.12
C LEU A 107 8.67 -11.76 -9.26
N LEU A 108 8.58 -10.50 -9.69
CA LEU A 108 9.44 -9.96 -10.75
C LEU A 108 10.92 -10.02 -10.38
N ASP A 109 11.28 -9.72 -9.14
CA ASP A 109 12.67 -9.80 -8.69
C ASP A 109 13.21 -11.23 -8.69
N LEU A 110 12.37 -12.19 -8.32
CA LEU A 110 12.72 -13.62 -8.38
C LEU A 110 12.79 -14.16 -9.81
N VAL A 111 12.03 -13.58 -10.74
CA VAL A 111 12.11 -13.87 -12.18
C VAL A 111 13.43 -13.35 -12.75
N ASP A 112 13.81 -12.11 -12.44
CA ASP A 112 15.09 -11.53 -12.87
C ASP A 112 16.30 -12.35 -12.39
N GLN A 113 16.19 -12.98 -11.22
CA GLN A 113 17.20 -13.88 -10.67
C GLN A 113 17.16 -15.30 -11.25
N GLY A 114 16.19 -15.61 -12.12
CA GLY A 114 16.01 -16.96 -12.69
C GLY A 114 15.49 -18.00 -11.70
N THR A 115 14.91 -17.58 -10.56
CA THR A 115 14.31 -18.48 -9.57
C THR A 115 12.92 -18.94 -9.97
N LEU A 116 12.15 -18.06 -10.63
CA LEU A 116 10.79 -18.28 -11.12
C LEU A 116 10.66 -17.83 -12.58
N GLU A 117 9.61 -18.28 -13.24
CA GLU A 117 9.22 -17.84 -14.59
C GLU A 117 7.73 -17.46 -14.55
N LEU A 118 7.36 -16.34 -15.20
CA LEU A 118 6.00 -15.80 -15.14
C LEU A 118 4.93 -16.75 -15.65
N ASP A 119 5.23 -17.51 -16.69
CA ASP A 119 4.27 -18.36 -17.40
C ASP A 119 4.30 -19.83 -16.94
N THR A 120 5.08 -20.14 -15.91
CA THR A 120 5.05 -21.45 -15.23
C THR A 120 3.75 -21.59 -14.42
N GLU A 121 3.14 -22.78 -14.49
CA GLU A 121 1.97 -23.09 -13.67
C GLU A 121 2.32 -23.17 -12.18
N VAL A 122 1.54 -22.50 -11.35
CA VAL A 122 1.70 -22.50 -9.88
C VAL A 122 1.57 -23.92 -9.29
N SER A 123 0.84 -24.80 -9.99
CA SER A 123 0.67 -26.20 -9.61
C SER A 123 1.97 -27.04 -9.66
N GLU A 124 2.99 -26.59 -10.39
CA GLU A 124 4.31 -27.24 -10.40
C GLU A 124 5.02 -27.12 -9.04
N ASP A 125 4.88 -26.00 -8.37
CA ASP A 125 5.44 -25.76 -7.03
C ASP A 125 4.46 -26.15 -5.91
N LEU A 126 3.14 -25.96 -6.11
CA LEU A 126 2.10 -26.33 -5.15
C LEU A 126 1.41 -27.65 -5.51
N THR A 127 2.18 -28.73 -5.59
CA THR A 127 1.74 -30.07 -6.07
C THR A 127 0.59 -30.71 -5.28
N ARG A 128 0.31 -30.21 -4.06
CA ARG A 128 -0.79 -30.70 -3.20
C ARG A 128 -2.01 -29.78 -3.17
N GLN A 129 -1.97 -28.66 -3.89
CA GLN A 129 -3.05 -27.71 -3.96
C GLN A 129 -3.98 -28.06 -5.13
N SER A 130 -5.23 -28.38 -4.86
CA SER A 130 -6.27 -28.57 -5.90
C SER A 130 -6.89 -27.23 -6.31
N GLY A 131 -7.51 -27.19 -7.49
CA GLY A 131 -8.29 -26.03 -7.96
C GLY A 131 -7.44 -24.92 -8.61
N ILE A 132 -6.17 -25.19 -8.94
CA ILE A 132 -5.24 -24.22 -9.52
C ILE A 132 -4.61 -24.68 -10.86
N SER A 133 -5.19 -25.70 -11.49
CA SER A 133 -4.69 -26.22 -12.78
C SER A 133 -4.78 -25.14 -13.86
N GLY A 134 -3.71 -24.94 -14.60
CA GLY A 134 -3.59 -23.93 -15.66
C GLY A 134 -3.37 -22.49 -15.15
N VAL A 135 -3.33 -22.27 -13.83
CA VAL A 135 -3.03 -20.95 -13.25
C VAL A 135 -1.53 -20.71 -13.24
N THR A 136 -1.05 -19.64 -13.92
CA THR A 136 0.35 -19.26 -13.94
C THR A 136 0.66 -18.16 -12.91
N TYR A 137 1.95 -17.97 -12.59
CA TYR A 137 2.39 -16.88 -11.72
C TYR A 137 1.97 -15.50 -12.27
N ARG A 138 2.03 -15.30 -13.60
CA ARG A 138 1.56 -14.08 -14.27
C ARG A 138 0.10 -13.79 -13.93
N GLN A 139 -0.76 -14.80 -14.06
CA GLN A 139 -2.21 -14.67 -13.91
C GLN A 139 -2.65 -14.35 -12.47
N LEU A 140 -1.79 -14.62 -11.47
CA LEU A 140 -2.03 -14.18 -10.10
C LEU A 140 -1.85 -12.67 -9.94
N CYS A 141 -0.89 -12.07 -10.67
CA CYS A 141 -0.63 -10.64 -10.59
C CYS A 141 -1.49 -9.80 -11.53
N ASP A 142 -1.93 -10.34 -12.67
CA ASP A 142 -2.83 -9.64 -13.60
C ASP A 142 -4.33 -9.85 -13.32
N MET A 143 -4.65 -10.57 -12.21
CA MET A 143 -6.03 -10.86 -11.78
C MET A 143 -6.83 -11.66 -12.80
N ARG A 144 -6.18 -12.55 -13.58
CA ARG A 144 -6.81 -13.41 -14.60
C ARG A 144 -6.69 -14.90 -14.29
N SER A 145 -6.43 -15.25 -13.03
CA SER A 145 -6.37 -16.66 -12.60
C SER A 145 -7.72 -17.36 -12.61
N GLY A 146 -8.82 -16.61 -12.51
CA GLY A 146 -10.17 -17.13 -12.31
C GLY A 146 -10.46 -17.61 -10.89
N VAL A 147 -9.53 -17.49 -9.94
CA VAL A 147 -9.73 -17.89 -8.53
C VAL A 147 -10.65 -16.89 -7.83
N ALA A 148 -11.72 -17.39 -7.20
CA ALA A 148 -12.69 -16.57 -6.49
C ALA A 148 -12.08 -15.90 -5.24
N ASP A 149 -12.60 -14.71 -4.86
CA ASP A 149 -12.12 -13.96 -3.72
C ASP A 149 -12.62 -14.55 -2.39
N PHE A 150 -11.69 -14.92 -1.51
CA PHE A 150 -12.00 -15.46 -0.20
C PHE A 150 -12.73 -14.45 0.71
N LYS A 151 -12.53 -13.13 0.52
CA LYS A 151 -13.11 -12.09 1.39
C LYS A 151 -14.64 -12.10 1.40
N ALA A 152 -15.27 -12.50 0.30
CA ALA A 152 -16.71 -12.53 0.21
C ALA A 152 -17.37 -13.38 1.31
N GLY A 153 -16.68 -14.43 1.78
CA GLY A 153 -17.15 -15.30 2.87
C GLY A 153 -16.86 -14.78 4.28
N TYR A 154 -16.06 -13.72 4.44
CA TYR A 154 -15.52 -13.34 5.75
C TYR A 154 -15.79 -11.89 6.16
N THR A 155 -16.55 -11.13 5.40
CA THR A 155 -16.75 -9.68 5.60
C THR A 155 -17.13 -9.31 7.05
N ASP A 156 -18.15 -9.96 7.62
CA ASP A 156 -18.60 -9.66 8.97
C ASP A 156 -17.59 -10.14 10.03
N ILE A 157 -16.90 -11.26 9.79
CA ILE A 157 -15.89 -11.79 10.72
C ILE A 157 -14.67 -10.88 10.76
N PHE A 158 -14.24 -10.37 9.63
CA PHE A 158 -13.13 -9.43 9.55
C PHE A 158 -13.42 -8.15 10.34
N ALA A 159 -14.60 -7.58 10.17
CA ALA A 159 -15.01 -6.37 10.88
C ALA A 159 -15.19 -6.61 12.39
N ASN A 160 -15.81 -7.73 12.79
CA ASN A 160 -16.23 -7.97 14.17
C ASN A 160 -15.20 -8.75 15.01
N ASN A 161 -14.19 -9.36 14.40
CA ASN A 161 -13.11 -10.10 15.09
C ASN A 161 -11.76 -9.89 14.37
N PRO A 162 -11.25 -8.66 14.35
CA PRO A 162 -10.07 -8.28 13.56
C PRO A 162 -8.76 -8.94 14.05
N SER A 163 -8.66 -9.32 15.31
CA SER A 163 -7.46 -9.96 15.87
C SER A 163 -7.40 -11.47 15.66
N ARG A 164 -8.45 -12.09 15.05
CA ARG A 164 -8.47 -13.52 14.80
C ARG A 164 -7.31 -13.92 13.87
N PRO A 165 -6.47 -14.90 14.29
CA PRO A 165 -5.47 -15.44 13.37
C PRO A 165 -6.12 -16.32 12.31
N TRP A 166 -5.62 -16.23 11.08
CA TRP A 166 -6.09 -16.98 9.93
C TRP A 166 -4.98 -17.88 9.41
N ALA A 167 -5.26 -19.16 9.27
CA ALA A 167 -4.36 -20.02 8.54
C ALA A 167 -4.46 -19.70 7.04
N GLU A 168 -3.34 -19.60 6.34
CA GLU A 168 -3.31 -19.34 4.90
C GLU A 168 -4.16 -20.35 4.11
N GLN A 169 -4.12 -21.64 4.54
CA GLN A 169 -4.95 -22.70 3.93
C GLN A 169 -6.45 -22.48 4.14
N GLU A 170 -6.86 -21.80 5.23
CA GLU A 170 -8.27 -21.47 5.48
C GLU A 170 -8.76 -20.40 4.49
N LEU A 171 -7.94 -19.37 4.25
CA LEU A 171 -8.24 -18.34 3.26
C LEU A 171 -8.32 -18.95 1.86
N LEU A 172 -7.33 -19.74 1.47
CA LEU A 172 -7.30 -20.40 0.17
C LEU A 172 -8.44 -21.41 0.01
N ALA A 173 -8.77 -22.17 1.05
CA ALA A 173 -9.89 -23.12 1.00
C ALA A 173 -11.21 -22.38 0.76
N GLN A 174 -11.43 -21.20 1.31
CA GLN A 174 -12.63 -20.41 1.07
C GLN A 174 -12.71 -19.95 -0.39
N GLY A 175 -11.65 -19.39 -0.96
CA GLY A 175 -11.62 -18.97 -2.36
C GLY A 175 -11.78 -20.15 -3.33
N LEU A 176 -11.07 -21.26 -3.09
CA LEU A 176 -11.06 -22.45 -3.95
C LEU A 176 -12.26 -23.38 -3.74
N ALA A 177 -13.08 -23.19 -2.70
CA ALA A 177 -14.35 -23.92 -2.52
C ALA A 177 -15.45 -23.44 -3.48
N HIS A 178 -15.34 -22.23 -4.00
CA HIS A 178 -16.23 -21.71 -5.02
C HIS A 178 -15.84 -22.22 -6.41
N SER A 179 -16.82 -22.25 -7.32
CA SER A 179 -16.52 -22.46 -8.73
C SER A 179 -15.58 -21.37 -9.22
N PRO A 180 -14.60 -21.66 -10.08
CA PRO A 180 -13.80 -20.62 -10.71
C PRO A 180 -14.68 -19.58 -11.41
N GLU A 181 -14.32 -18.31 -11.27
CA GLU A 181 -15.04 -17.19 -11.91
C GLU A 181 -14.89 -17.23 -13.44
N SER A 182 -13.73 -17.71 -13.93
CA SER A 182 -13.45 -17.94 -15.34
C SER A 182 -12.35 -18.98 -15.50
N TRP A 183 -12.09 -19.39 -16.75
CA TRP A 183 -10.88 -20.14 -17.07
C TRP A 183 -9.64 -19.27 -16.88
N PRO A 184 -8.51 -19.86 -16.41
CA PRO A 184 -7.25 -19.14 -16.29
C PRO A 184 -6.85 -18.40 -17.57
N GLY A 185 -6.43 -17.16 -17.45
CA GLY A 185 -6.01 -16.29 -18.55
C GLY A 185 -7.14 -15.60 -19.32
N ARG A 186 -8.41 -15.88 -19.03
CA ARG A 186 -9.51 -15.35 -19.84
C ARG A 186 -10.02 -13.99 -19.39
N ASP A 187 -10.60 -13.94 -18.20
CA ASP A 187 -11.38 -12.80 -17.73
C ASP A 187 -10.75 -12.19 -16.50
N PHE A 188 -10.93 -10.89 -16.32
CA PHE A 188 -10.47 -10.17 -15.13
C PHE A 188 -11.43 -10.41 -13.96
N HIS A 189 -10.88 -10.83 -12.81
CA HIS A 189 -11.60 -10.95 -11.55
C HIS A 189 -10.70 -10.50 -10.41
N ASP A 190 -11.02 -9.36 -9.80
CA ASP A 190 -10.27 -8.82 -8.66
C ASP A 190 -10.45 -9.77 -7.45
N SER A 191 -9.36 -10.43 -7.04
CA SER A 191 -9.39 -11.47 -6.02
C SER A 191 -8.12 -11.45 -5.18
N ASP A 192 -8.28 -11.21 -3.88
CA ASP A 192 -7.18 -11.25 -2.91
C ASP A 192 -6.61 -12.68 -2.74
N SER A 193 -7.38 -13.72 -3.12
CA SER A 193 -6.88 -15.10 -3.14
C SER A 193 -5.63 -15.26 -4.01
N ASN A 194 -5.51 -14.46 -5.06
CA ASN A 194 -4.34 -14.48 -5.94
C ASN A 194 -3.04 -14.16 -5.19
N ALA A 195 -3.03 -13.11 -4.39
CA ALA A 195 -1.84 -12.70 -3.65
C ALA A 195 -1.51 -13.65 -2.50
N VAL A 196 -2.53 -14.26 -1.87
CA VAL A 196 -2.31 -15.31 -0.86
C VAL A 196 -1.72 -16.56 -1.51
N LEU A 197 -2.23 -16.97 -2.66
CA LEU A 197 -1.72 -18.12 -3.41
C LEU A 197 -0.29 -17.87 -3.90
N LEU A 198 0.00 -16.65 -4.38
CA LEU A 198 1.34 -16.23 -4.79
C LEU A 198 2.34 -16.28 -3.63
N ALA A 199 1.97 -15.71 -2.47
CA ALA A 199 2.80 -15.73 -1.27
C ALA A 199 3.16 -17.16 -0.87
N ARG A 200 2.16 -18.06 -0.85
CA ARG A 200 2.37 -19.48 -0.55
C ARG A 200 3.27 -20.17 -1.57
N ALA A 201 3.06 -19.92 -2.87
CA ALA A 201 3.88 -20.54 -3.91
C ALA A 201 5.33 -20.10 -3.83
N ILE A 202 5.59 -18.81 -3.63
CA ILE A 202 6.93 -18.25 -3.44
C ILE A 202 7.60 -18.86 -2.19
N HIS A 203 6.89 -18.92 -1.06
CA HIS A 203 7.42 -19.53 0.16
C HIS A 203 7.80 -21.02 -0.05
N VAL A 204 6.93 -21.80 -0.70
CA VAL A 204 7.22 -23.23 -0.98
C VAL A 204 8.39 -23.37 -1.93
N LYS A 205 8.48 -22.54 -2.96
CA LYS A 205 9.57 -22.57 -3.95
C LYS A 205 10.93 -22.22 -3.35
N THR A 206 10.97 -21.17 -2.54
CA THR A 206 12.24 -20.63 -1.99
C THR A 206 12.62 -21.25 -0.65
N GLY A 207 11.65 -21.72 0.14
CA GLY A 207 11.83 -22.15 1.53
C GLY A 207 12.16 -21.00 2.50
N ILE A 208 11.98 -19.74 2.07
CA ILE A 208 12.30 -18.54 2.85
C ILE A 208 10.97 -17.87 3.28
N GLU A 209 10.96 -17.36 4.50
CA GLU A 209 9.78 -16.66 5.05
C GLU A 209 9.52 -15.34 4.32
N LEU A 210 8.24 -15.00 4.13
CA LEU A 210 7.83 -13.82 3.38
C LEU A 210 8.38 -12.49 3.91
N PRO A 211 8.46 -12.25 5.25
CA PRO A 211 9.07 -11.03 5.79
C PRO A 211 10.52 -10.82 5.32
N ASP A 212 11.31 -11.89 5.29
CA ASP A 212 12.72 -11.84 4.89
C ASP A 212 12.85 -11.57 3.38
N LEU A 213 12.07 -12.29 2.57
CA LEU A 213 12.02 -12.09 1.12
C LEU A 213 11.63 -10.64 0.77
N LEU A 214 10.56 -10.13 1.36
CA LEU A 214 10.10 -8.78 1.08
C LEU A 214 11.08 -7.71 1.54
N SER A 215 11.73 -7.91 2.69
CA SER A 215 12.76 -7.00 3.19
C SER A 215 13.94 -6.90 2.24
N GLU A 216 14.45 -8.05 1.77
CA GLU A 216 15.63 -8.12 0.91
C GLU A 216 15.33 -7.69 -0.53
N HIS A 217 14.28 -8.26 -1.12
CA HIS A 217 14.00 -8.16 -2.55
C HIS A 217 13.19 -6.93 -2.92
N VAL A 218 12.36 -6.39 -2.00
CA VAL A 218 11.44 -5.29 -2.31
C VAL A 218 11.73 -4.05 -1.49
N PHE A 219 11.61 -4.09 -0.16
CA PHE A 219 11.66 -2.88 0.66
C PHE A 219 13.01 -2.18 0.58
N SER A 220 14.12 -2.91 0.67
CA SER A 220 15.47 -2.35 0.48
C SER A 220 15.64 -1.73 -0.89
N LYS A 221 15.21 -2.42 -1.94
CA LYS A 221 15.35 -1.95 -3.33
C LYS A 221 14.50 -0.73 -3.64
N ALA A 222 13.27 -0.67 -3.09
CA ALA A 222 12.36 0.44 -3.30
C ALA A 222 12.65 1.66 -2.40
N GLY A 223 13.60 1.58 -1.45
CA GLY A 223 13.85 2.65 -0.50
C GLY A 223 12.74 2.84 0.54
N MET A 224 12.09 1.74 0.94
CA MET A 224 10.99 1.69 1.91
C MET A 224 11.52 1.42 3.33
N GLY A 225 12.34 2.33 3.86
CA GLY A 225 13.08 2.13 5.12
C GLY A 225 12.22 2.05 6.39
N SER A 226 10.97 2.51 6.34
CA SER A 226 10.01 2.47 7.45
C SER A 226 9.00 1.33 7.32
N SER A 227 9.05 0.57 6.22
CA SER A 227 8.09 -0.48 5.89
C SER A 227 8.57 -1.87 6.32
N TYR A 228 7.61 -2.71 6.65
CA TYR A 228 7.88 -4.11 6.95
C TYR A 228 6.64 -4.98 6.72
N TYR A 229 6.86 -6.27 6.52
CA TYR A 229 5.80 -7.27 6.55
C TYR A 229 5.76 -7.88 7.96
N PRO A 230 4.64 -7.73 8.71
CA PRO A 230 4.57 -8.17 10.09
C PRO A 230 4.58 -9.70 10.21
N ASN A 231 5.17 -10.19 11.30
CA ASN A 231 5.02 -11.60 11.67
C ASN A 231 3.53 -11.92 11.88
N GLN A 232 3.10 -13.11 11.50
CA GLN A 232 1.70 -13.56 11.56
C GLN A 232 1.04 -13.40 12.94
N SER A 233 1.82 -13.41 14.02
CA SER A 233 1.34 -13.22 15.39
C SER A 233 1.36 -11.76 15.87
N ALA A 234 1.90 -10.82 15.10
CA ALA A 234 2.03 -9.42 15.48
C ALA A 234 0.74 -8.65 15.14
N THR A 235 -0.21 -8.60 16.08
CA THR A 235 -1.51 -7.93 15.87
C THR A 235 -1.44 -6.42 15.98
N THR A 236 -0.36 -5.87 16.56
CA THR A 236 -0.13 -4.42 16.68
C THR A 236 0.96 -3.95 15.71
N VAL A 237 0.88 -2.68 15.29
CA VAL A 237 1.92 -2.03 14.50
C VAL A 237 3.06 -1.59 15.43
N SER A 238 4.31 -1.79 15.01
CA SER A 238 5.48 -1.33 15.77
C SER A 238 5.73 0.16 15.53
N GLY A 239 5.94 0.94 16.60
CA GLY A 239 6.16 2.39 16.56
C GLY A 239 4.86 3.19 16.45
N ASP A 240 4.98 4.48 16.13
CA ASP A 240 3.85 5.39 16.00
C ASP A 240 3.03 5.01 14.75
N ALA A 241 1.74 4.75 14.95
CA ALA A 241 0.85 4.27 13.90
C ALA A 241 -0.55 4.86 14.06
N LEU A 242 -1.32 4.93 12.96
CA LEU A 242 -2.73 5.29 13.03
C LEU A 242 -3.51 4.35 13.94
N SER A 243 -4.34 4.91 14.81
CA SER A 243 -5.32 4.18 15.61
C SER A 243 -6.44 3.67 14.71
N GLY A 244 -6.77 2.38 14.75
CA GLY A 244 -7.83 1.83 13.91
C GLY A 244 -9.21 2.09 14.46
N LEU A 245 -10.19 2.39 13.57
CA LEU A 245 -11.62 2.49 13.89
C LEU A 245 -12.43 1.65 12.88
N THR A 246 -13.52 1.05 13.35
CA THR A 246 -14.52 0.42 12.48
C THR A 246 -15.89 0.43 13.13
N TYR A 247 -16.95 0.44 12.34
CA TYR A 247 -18.28 0.09 12.83
C TYR A 247 -18.44 -1.44 12.82
N ALA A 248 -19.20 -1.98 13.75
CA ALA A 248 -19.62 -3.37 13.68
C ALA A 248 -20.32 -3.64 12.34
N SER A 249 -20.21 -4.86 11.81
CA SER A 249 -20.79 -5.25 10.53
C SER A 249 -21.86 -6.33 10.72
N SER A 250 -22.94 -6.20 9.96
CA SER A 250 -23.97 -7.23 9.83
C SER A 250 -24.46 -7.31 8.40
N GLY A 251 -24.30 -8.46 7.77
CA GLY A 251 -24.60 -8.67 6.34
C GLY A 251 -23.80 -7.74 5.43
N GLY A 252 -22.54 -7.45 5.77
CA GLY A 252 -21.66 -6.56 5.01
C GLY A 252 -21.98 -5.06 5.15
N LYS A 253 -22.84 -4.67 6.09
CA LYS A 253 -23.24 -3.27 6.30
C LYS A 253 -22.82 -2.79 7.69
N ALA A 254 -22.41 -1.52 7.80
CA ALA A 254 -22.10 -0.89 9.07
C ALA A 254 -23.34 -0.80 9.97
N VAL A 255 -23.17 -1.12 11.26
CA VAL A 255 -24.19 -0.98 12.31
C VAL A 255 -23.91 0.31 13.06
N CYS A 256 -24.71 1.33 12.81
CA CYS A 256 -24.43 2.72 13.24
C CYS A 256 -24.80 3.04 14.69
N ASP A 257 -25.75 2.33 15.29
CA ASP A 257 -26.37 2.68 16.57
C ASP A 257 -25.37 2.77 17.74
N ALA A 258 -24.30 1.96 17.71
CA ALA A 258 -23.30 1.91 18.77
C ALA A 258 -22.09 2.85 18.54
N GLY A 259 -22.03 3.52 17.39
CA GLY A 259 -20.85 4.25 16.96
C GLY A 259 -19.69 3.35 16.52
N PRO A 260 -18.57 3.95 16.08
CA PRO A 260 -17.37 3.20 15.72
C PRO A 260 -16.67 2.65 16.98
N VAL A 261 -16.01 1.51 16.83
CA VAL A 261 -15.19 0.89 17.87
C VAL A 261 -13.72 1.01 17.54
N GLU A 262 -12.89 1.16 18.55
CA GLU A 262 -11.44 1.17 18.39
C GLU A 262 -10.93 -0.24 18.06
N VAL A 263 -10.01 -0.30 17.09
CA VAL A 263 -9.38 -1.52 16.62
C VAL A 263 -7.90 -1.48 16.98
N ALA A 264 -7.59 -1.81 18.22
CA ALA A 264 -6.22 -1.81 18.73
C ALA A 264 -5.37 -2.93 18.12
N GLU A 265 -5.99 -4.05 17.75
CA GLU A 265 -5.33 -5.24 17.25
C GLU A 265 -5.96 -5.74 15.95
N VAL A 266 -5.12 -5.95 14.93
CA VAL A 266 -5.52 -6.53 13.65
C VAL A 266 -4.55 -7.65 13.28
N SER A 267 -5.06 -8.84 13.06
CA SER A 267 -4.22 -9.95 12.61
C SER A 267 -3.69 -9.70 11.18
N PRO A 268 -2.39 -9.70 10.98
CA PRO A 268 -1.82 -9.55 9.63
C PRO A 268 -2.20 -10.73 8.72
N SER A 269 -2.51 -11.88 9.30
CA SER A 269 -2.96 -13.04 8.51
C SER A 269 -4.36 -12.86 7.89
N MET A 270 -5.11 -11.82 8.26
CA MET A 270 -6.43 -11.52 7.68
C MET A 270 -6.38 -11.32 6.17
N LEU A 271 -5.39 -10.59 5.67
CA LEU A 271 -5.15 -10.37 4.24
C LEU A 271 -3.90 -11.12 3.73
N ALA A 272 -3.01 -11.57 4.63
CA ALA A 272 -1.76 -12.23 4.27
C ALA A 272 -1.01 -11.48 3.14
N GLY A 273 -0.59 -12.16 2.06
CA GLY A 273 0.09 -11.54 0.92
C GLY A 273 -0.71 -10.44 0.22
N ALA A 274 -2.03 -10.36 0.43
CA ALA A 274 -2.87 -9.38 -0.27
C ALA A 274 -2.81 -7.96 0.31
N GLY A 275 -2.35 -7.77 1.58
CA GLY A 275 -2.44 -6.42 2.14
C GLY A 275 -1.90 -6.24 3.55
N SER A 276 -0.99 -7.10 4.02
CA SER A 276 -0.53 -7.05 5.42
C SER A 276 0.68 -6.14 5.64
N THR A 277 1.25 -5.53 4.60
CA THR A 277 2.39 -4.61 4.75
C THR A 277 2.02 -3.41 5.62
N VAL A 278 2.90 -3.10 6.56
CA VAL A 278 2.93 -1.85 7.30
C VAL A 278 3.91 -0.91 6.61
N SER A 279 3.53 0.35 6.40
CA SER A 279 4.31 1.31 5.62
C SER A 279 4.11 2.75 6.13
N THR A 280 4.67 3.72 5.43
CA THR A 280 4.33 5.15 5.51
C THR A 280 3.86 5.63 4.14
N VAL A 281 3.23 6.81 4.09
CA VAL A 281 2.81 7.38 2.80
C VAL A 281 4.01 7.64 1.88
N THR A 282 5.14 8.06 2.43
CA THR A 282 6.38 8.29 1.66
C THR A 282 6.98 6.99 1.12
N ASP A 283 6.99 5.92 1.93
CA ASP A 283 7.50 4.62 1.48
C ASP A 283 6.61 4.01 0.38
N LEU A 284 5.29 4.15 0.49
CA LEU A 284 4.38 3.71 -0.59
C LEU A 284 4.62 4.49 -1.87
N LYS A 285 4.78 5.82 -1.81
CA LYS A 285 5.16 6.64 -2.96
C LYS A 285 6.48 6.14 -3.58
N ASN A 286 7.49 5.89 -2.76
CA ASN A 286 8.77 5.36 -3.24
C ASN A 286 8.62 3.99 -3.92
N PHE A 287 7.78 3.12 -3.34
CA PHE A 287 7.46 1.83 -3.94
C PHE A 287 6.86 1.99 -5.33
N TYR A 288 5.77 2.74 -5.47
CA TYR A 288 5.08 2.90 -6.76
C TYR A 288 5.97 3.56 -7.81
N THR A 289 6.74 4.59 -7.43
CA THR A 289 7.71 5.23 -8.34
C THR A 289 8.73 4.22 -8.87
N ASN A 290 9.30 3.38 -8.00
CA ASN A 290 10.29 2.39 -8.40
C ASN A 290 9.67 1.20 -9.16
N TYR A 291 8.47 0.77 -8.76
CA TYR A 291 7.77 -0.35 -9.39
C TYR A 291 7.35 -0.02 -10.82
N LEU A 292 6.69 1.13 -11.01
CA LEU A 292 6.28 1.62 -12.32
C LEU A 292 7.48 2.05 -13.19
N GLY A 293 8.58 2.46 -12.57
CA GLY A 293 9.84 2.77 -13.23
C GLY A 293 10.69 1.55 -13.62
N GLY A 294 10.15 0.33 -13.48
CA GLY A 294 10.80 -0.91 -13.95
C GLY A 294 11.99 -1.38 -13.10
N LYS A 295 12.06 -1.00 -11.83
CA LYS A 295 13.18 -1.38 -10.96
C LYS A 295 13.24 -2.87 -10.61
N PHE A 296 12.14 -3.59 -10.79
CA PHE A 296 12.00 -5.02 -10.53
C PHE A 296 11.78 -5.76 -11.84
N GLY A 297 12.38 -6.95 -11.97
CA GLY A 297 12.12 -7.85 -13.09
C GLY A 297 12.99 -7.67 -14.33
N GLY A 298 13.92 -6.73 -14.35
CA GLY A 298 14.80 -6.54 -15.50
C GLY A 298 14.02 -6.41 -16.82
N GLU A 299 14.26 -7.32 -17.79
CA GLU A 299 13.53 -7.34 -19.08
C GLU A 299 12.03 -7.67 -18.93
N ALA A 300 11.61 -8.31 -17.84
CA ALA A 300 10.19 -8.62 -17.58
C ALA A 300 9.42 -7.45 -16.96
N SER A 301 10.06 -6.32 -16.64
CA SER A 301 9.43 -5.17 -15.97
C SER A 301 8.30 -4.51 -16.78
N ASP A 302 8.34 -4.61 -18.11
CA ASP A 302 7.35 -3.99 -19.00
C ASP A 302 5.91 -4.49 -18.74
N VAL A 303 5.75 -5.70 -18.14
CA VAL A 303 4.44 -6.25 -17.79
C VAL A 303 3.69 -5.38 -16.77
N VAL A 304 4.39 -4.55 -15.99
CA VAL A 304 3.78 -3.71 -14.96
C VAL A 304 2.80 -2.70 -15.54
N THR A 305 3.17 -2.12 -16.67
CA THR A 305 2.38 -1.09 -17.36
C THR A 305 1.65 -1.61 -18.60
N ASP A 306 1.78 -2.90 -18.92
CA ASP A 306 0.97 -3.56 -19.96
C ASP A 306 -0.44 -3.82 -19.40
N VAL A 307 -1.33 -2.83 -19.60
CA VAL A 307 -2.66 -2.81 -19.01
C VAL A 307 -3.73 -3.29 -19.97
N GLN A 308 -4.72 -4.00 -19.44
CA GLN A 308 -5.88 -4.53 -20.15
C GLN A 308 -7.19 -4.09 -19.49
N PRO A 309 -8.33 -4.05 -20.23
CA PRO A 309 -9.62 -3.74 -19.67
C PRO A 309 -9.99 -4.66 -18.51
N THR A 310 -10.64 -4.10 -17.50
CA THR A 310 -11.25 -4.86 -16.38
C THR A 310 -12.68 -5.27 -16.69
N THR A 311 -13.29 -4.72 -17.73
CA THR A 311 -14.59 -5.15 -18.25
C THR A 311 -14.39 -6.41 -19.06
N ASN A 312 -15.09 -7.49 -18.71
CA ASN A 312 -15.03 -8.75 -19.44
C ASN A 312 -15.97 -8.71 -20.63
N PRO A 313 -15.57 -9.22 -21.82
CA PRO A 313 -16.45 -9.27 -22.99
C PRO A 313 -17.61 -10.25 -22.77
N ALA A 314 -18.74 -9.97 -23.42
CA ALA A 314 -19.76 -10.98 -23.60
C ALA A 314 -19.22 -12.14 -24.48
N ARG A 315 -19.64 -13.38 -24.20
CA ARG A 315 -19.10 -14.56 -24.89
C ARG A 315 -20.22 -15.38 -25.51
N ASP A 316 -19.90 -16.05 -26.61
CA ASP A 316 -20.81 -17.02 -27.27
C ASP A 316 -20.82 -18.38 -26.54
N GLU A 317 -21.56 -19.34 -27.10
CA GLU A 317 -21.71 -20.70 -26.58
C GLU A 317 -20.40 -21.52 -26.57
N ASN A 318 -19.38 -21.07 -27.35
CA ASN A 318 -18.05 -21.67 -27.40
C ASN A 318 -17.06 -20.97 -26.45
N GLY A 319 -17.50 -19.91 -25.76
CA GLY A 319 -16.69 -19.10 -24.88
C GLY A 319 -15.81 -18.06 -25.60
N GLU A 320 -16.07 -17.80 -26.89
CA GLU A 320 -15.36 -16.78 -27.65
C GLU A 320 -15.98 -15.40 -27.45
N PRO A 321 -15.16 -14.31 -27.35
CA PRO A 321 -15.68 -12.95 -27.27
C PRO A 321 -16.58 -12.59 -28.43
N THR A 322 -17.77 -12.05 -28.14
CA THR A 322 -18.72 -11.61 -29.19
C THR A 322 -18.53 -10.15 -29.60
N GLU A 323 -17.75 -9.38 -28.83
CA GLU A 323 -17.44 -7.98 -29.08
C GLU A 323 -16.07 -7.63 -28.50
N GLU A 324 -15.42 -6.60 -29.07
CA GLU A 324 -14.23 -6.00 -28.48
C GLU A 324 -14.62 -5.09 -27.32
N VAL A 325 -13.92 -5.20 -26.21
CA VAL A 325 -14.08 -4.29 -25.07
C VAL A 325 -13.17 -3.09 -25.28
N ALA A 326 -13.74 -1.88 -25.19
CA ALA A 326 -12.97 -0.66 -25.29
C ALA A 326 -11.94 -0.57 -24.14
N ALA A 327 -10.73 -0.13 -24.45
CA ALA A 327 -9.68 0.14 -23.48
C ALA A 327 -9.90 1.49 -22.78
N GLU A 328 -11.10 1.68 -22.20
CA GLU A 328 -11.52 2.89 -21.54
C GLU A 328 -11.90 2.59 -20.08
N GLY A 329 -11.81 3.60 -19.23
CA GLY A 329 -12.18 3.51 -17.82
C GLY A 329 -11.08 2.87 -16.97
N ARG A 330 -11.43 1.84 -16.19
CA ARG A 330 -10.51 1.11 -15.33
C ARG A 330 -9.81 0.01 -16.13
N LEU A 331 -8.48 0.10 -16.17
CA LEU A 331 -7.62 -0.93 -16.74
C LEU A 331 -6.82 -1.61 -15.61
N TYR A 332 -6.22 -2.76 -15.89
CA TYR A 332 -5.39 -3.47 -14.93
C TYR A 332 -4.14 -4.03 -15.61
N GLY A 333 -2.99 -3.80 -14.97
CA GLY A 333 -1.71 -4.36 -15.35
C GLY A 333 -1.25 -5.43 -14.36
N PHE A 334 0.04 -5.46 -14.07
CA PHE A 334 0.63 -6.44 -13.17
C PHE A 334 0.59 -5.93 -11.73
N GLY A 335 -0.44 -6.33 -10.96
CA GLY A 335 -0.66 -5.92 -9.57
C GLY A 335 -1.21 -4.51 -9.38
N VAL A 336 -1.36 -3.71 -10.43
CA VAL A 336 -1.83 -2.32 -10.37
C VAL A 336 -3.01 -2.09 -11.30
N GLU A 337 -3.95 -1.26 -10.88
CA GLU A 337 -4.96 -0.69 -11.76
C GLU A 337 -4.47 0.63 -12.39
N LYS A 338 -5.00 0.95 -13.56
CA LYS A 338 -4.82 2.24 -14.21
C LYS A 338 -6.17 2.91 -14.40
N ILE A 339 -6.28 4.16 -13.94
CA ILE A 339 -7.47 5.01 -14.10
C ILE A 339 -7.00 6.38 -14.57
N GLY A 340 -7.36 6.77 -15.78
CA GLY A 340 -6.73 7.90 -16.45
C GLY A 340 -5.20 7.71 -16.54
N PRO A 341 -4.38 8.70 -16.17
CA PRO A 341 -2.92 8.57 -16.15
C PRO A 341 -2.38 7.85 -14.91
N LEU A 342 -3.19 7.68 -13.86
CA LEU A 342 -2.74 7.21 -12.56
C LEU A 342 -2.74 5.68 -12.48
N TYR A 343 -1.62 5.11 -12.04
CA TYR A 343 -1.46 3.71 -11.69
C TYR A 343 -1.40 3.55 -10.18
N GLY A 344 -2.05 2.57 -9.63
CA GLY A 344 -2.05 2.36 -8.19
C GLY A 344 -2.99 1.29 -7.70
N ARG A 345 -3.27 1.31 -6.41
CA ARG A 345 -4.29 0.47 -5.74
C ARG A 345 -4.88 1.21 -4.55
N SER A 346 -6.12 0.89 -4.26
CA SER A 346 -6.77 1.22 -2.99
C SER A 346 -7.16 -0.05 -2.25
N GLY A 347 -7.28 0.04 -0.94
CA GLY A 347 -7.61 -1.11 -0.12
C GLY A 347 -8.18 -0.76 1.24
N ALA A 348 -8.70 -1.79 1.90
CA ALA A 348 -9.25 -1.73 3.24
C ALA A 348 -8.79 -2.95 4.04
N ILE A 349 -8.27 -2.70 5.22
CA ILE A 349 -8.12 -3.69 6.29
C ILE A 349 -8.86 -3.14 7.51
N THR A 350 -9.39 -4.00 8.38
CA THR A 350 -10.16 -3.52 9.53
C THR A 350 -9.39 -2.45 10.30
N GLY A 351 -10.01 -1.29 10.47
CA GLY A 351 -9.43 -0.11 11.10
C GLY A 351 -8.70 0.85 10.17
N THR A 352 -8.42 0.50 8.90
CA THR A 352 -7.64 1.39 8.03
C THR A 352 -8.09 1.29 6.56
N LEU A 353 -8.12 2.43 5.90
CA LEU A 353 -8.27 2.57 4.44
C LEU A 353 -7.00 3.19 3.89
N THR A 354 -6.48 2.67 2.78
CA THR A 354 -5.28 3.23 2.14
C THR A 354 -5.42 3.21 0.62
N ALA A 355 -5.04 4.32 -0.03
CA ALA A 355 -4.93 4.43 -1.48
C ALA A 355 -3.57 5.03 -1.84
N ALA A 356 -2.92 4.50 -2.89
CA ALA A 356 -1.65 4.99 -3.39
C ALA A 356 -1.68 4.96 -4.91
N TYR A 357 -1.47 6.12 -5.55
CA TYR A 357 -1.50 6.27 -7.00
C TYR A 357 -0.37 7.17 -7.47
N THR A 358 0.23 6.80 -8.59
CA THR A 358 1.35 7.50 -9.21
C THR A 358 1.15 7.56 -10.73
N ASP A 359 1.44 8.70 -11.32
CA ASP A 359 1.62 8.83 -12.75
C ASP A 359 3.12 8.69 -13.08
N PRO A 360 3.55 7.61 -13.75
CA PRO A 360 4.96 7.38 -14.05
C PRO A 360 5.53 8.41 -15.05
N ASP A 361 4.69 9.00 -15.90
CA ASP A 361 5.13 9.92 -16.93
C ASP A 361 5.47 11.31 -16.37
N SER A 362 4.64 11.84 -15.47
CA SER A 362 4.86 13.16 -14.85
C SER A 362 5.58 13.08 -13.50
N GLY A 363 5.60 11.91 -12.85
CA GLY A 363 6.11 11.72 -11.49
C GLY A 363 5.13 12.17 -10.40
N PHE A 364 3.93 12.65 -10.74
CA PHE A 364 2.89 12.97 -9.77
C PHE A 364 2.52 11.74 -8.93
N SER A 365 2.37 11.95 -7.62
CA SER A 365 1.95 10.87 -6.72
C SER A 365 1.00 11.39 -5.65
N VAL A 366 0.04 10.55 -5.25
CA VAL A 366 -0.87 10.80 -4.12
C VAL A 366 -1.03 9.52 -3.31
N VAL A 367 -0.84 9.63 -2.00
CA VAL A 367 -1.05 8.54 -1.04
C VAL A 367 -1.91 9.04 0.11
N VAL A 368 -2.95 8.29 0.45
CA VAL A 368 -3.94 8.67 1.46
C VAL A 368 -4.19 7.49 2.38
N SER A 369 -4.20 7.72 3.69
CA SER A 369 -4.68 6.73 4.66
C SER A 369 -5.63 7.37 5.65
N LEU A 370 -6.75 6.69 5.93
CA LEU A 370 -7.77 7.06 6.90
C LEU A 370 -7.91 5.95 7.94
N ASN A 371 -8.20 6.30 9.17
CA ASN A 371 -8.26 5.35 10.28
C ASN A 371 -9.63 4.72 10.54
N ASN A 372 -10.62 4.85 9.65
CA ASN A 372 -11.90 4.15 9.74
C ASN A 372 -12.17 3.34 8.47
N SER A 373 -12.22 2.02 8.60
CA SER A 373 -12.35 1.12 7.44
C SER A 373 -13.76 0.99 6.90
N SER A 374 -14.78 1.50 7.58
CA SER A 374 -16.19 1.20 7.26
C SER A 374 -16.69 1.84 5.96
N ALA A 375 -16.02 2.90 5.48
CA ALA A 375 -16.35 3.54 4.21
C ALA A 375 -15.87 2.74 2.97
N GLY A 376 -14.95 1.78 3.17
CA GLY A 376 -14.46 0.90 2.13
C GLY A 376 -13.41 1.51 1.20
N ALA A 377 -12.76 0.65 0.39
CA ALA A 377 -11.64 1.02 -0.46
C ALA A 377 -12.00 2.08 -1.53
N ALA A 378 -13.22 2.05 -2.06
CA ALA A 378 -13.66 3.04 -3.05
C ALA A 378 -13.76 4.46 -2.49
N PHE A 379 -14.01 4.61 -1.19
CA PHE A 379 -14.02 5.91 -0.52
C PHE A 379 -12.63 6.54 -0.52
N VAL A 380 -11.62 5.83 -0.06
CA VAL A 380 -10.25 6.36 0.01
C VAL A 380 -9.65 6.58 -1.39
N GLN A 381 -10.06 5.79 -2.40
CA GLN A 381 -9.72 6.03 -3.80
C GLN A 381 -10.32 7.37 -4.28
N ALA A 382 -11.59 7.63 -3.99
CA ALA A 382 -12.22 8.89 -4.36
C ALA A 382 -11.54 10.09 -3.69
N LEU A 383 -11.10 9.96 -2.42
CA LEU A 383 -10.32 11.01 -1.77
C LEU A 383 -8.98 11.23 -2.47
N ALA A 384 -8.22 10.18 -2.78
CA ALA A 384 -6.96 10.31 -3.51
C ALA A 384 -7.16 11.02 -4.87
N PHE A 385 -8.24 10.70 -5.58
CA PHE A 385 -8.57 11.32 -6.86
C PHE A 385 -9.09 12.76 -6.73
N GLN A 386 -9.77 13.09 -5.63
CA GLN A 386 -10.11 14.47 -5.31
C GLN A 386 -8.85 15.32 -5.10
N LEU A 387 -7.89 14.83 -4.30
CA LEU A 387 -6.63 15.53 -4.07
C LEU A 387 -5.81 15.68 -5.37
N ALA A 388 -5.78 14.66 -6.21
CA ALA A 388 -5.17 14.76 -7.54
C ALA A 388 -5.83 15.84 -8.42
N SER A 389 -7.17 15.96 -8.37
CA SER A 389 -7.89 17.00 -9.12
C SER A 389 -7.60 18.42 -8.59
N LEU A 390 -7.45 18.57 -7.28
CA LEU A 390 -7.04 19.85 -6.68
C LEU A 390 -5.63 20.23 -7.13
N ALA A 391 -4.71 19.29 -7.17
CA ALA A 391 -3.35 19.47 -7.68
C ALA A 391 -3.33 19.80 -9.17
N GLN A 392 -4.18 19.14 -9.99
CA GLN A 392 -4.34 19.45 -11.42
C GLN A 392 -4.83 20.89 -11.64
N ALA A 393 -5.76 21.37 -10.83
CA ALA A 393 -6.27 22.74 -10.92
C ALA A 393 -5.18 23.79 -10.69
N GLN A 394 -4.09 23.43 -9.99
CA GLN A 394 -2.91 24.27 -9.81
C GLN A 394 -1.77 23.97 -10.80
N GLY A 395 -1.99 23.06 -11.77
CA GLY A 395 -1.02 22.72 -12.80
C GLY A 395 0.12 21.82 -12.33
N VAL A 396 0.00 21.18 -11.15
CA VAL A 396 1.05 20.32 -10.55
C VAL A 396 0.71 18.82 -10.57
N ALA A 397 -0.33 18.44 -11.31
CA ALA A 397 -0.69 17.05 -11.60
C ALA A 397 -1.06 16.87 -13.08
N PRO A 398 -1.07 15.64 -13.60
CA PRO A 398 -1.43 15.38 -15.00
C PRO A 398 -2.91 15.70 -15.28
N GLU A 399 -3.28 15.73 -16.55
CA GLU A 399 -4.68 15.85 -16.96
C GLU A 399 -5.45 14.57 -16.57
N LEU A 400 -6.54 14.76 -15.82
CA LEU A 400 -7.39 13.68 -15.32
C LEU A 400 -8.72 13.65 -16.09
N GLY A 401 -9.35 12.50 -16.16
CA GLY A 401 -10.68 12.33 -16.78
C GLY A 401 -11.86 12.63 -15.84
N TRP A 402 -11.63 13.28 -14.69
CA TRP A 402 -12.64 13.60 -13.68
C TRP A 402 -12.30 14.91 -12.96
N SER A 403 -13.29 15.48 -12.28
CA SER A 403 -13.15 16.72 -11.47
C SER A 403 -13.12 16.42 -9.96
N ALA A 404 -12.71 17.41 -9.16
CA ALA A 404 -12.82 17.35 -7.70
C ALA A 404 -14.27 17.21 -7.23
N ASP A 405 -15.23 17.87 -7.91
CA ASP A 405 -16.66 17.80 -7.58
C ASP A 405 -17.22 16.39 -7.83
N ASP A 406 -16.81 15.68 -8.91
CA ASP A 406 -17.21 14.31 -9.15
C ASP A 406 -16.76 13.39 -8.01
N GLN A 407 -15.56 13.61 -7.49
CA GLN A 407 -15.04 12.81 -6.37
C GLN A 407 -15.73 13.18 -5.04
N THR A 408 -16.00 14.47 -4.82
CA THR A 408 -16.79 14.93 -3.66
C THR A 408 -18.17 14.27 -3.64
N ALA A 409 -18.83 14.17 -4.79
CA ALA A 409 -20.13 13.49 -4.90
C ALA A 409 -20.02 11.98 -4.54
N LYS A 410 -18.95 11.32 -4.98
CA LYS A 410 -18.71 9.91 -4.61
C LYS A 410 -18.46 9.74 -3.12
N LEU A 411 -17.65 10.60 -2.50
CA LEU A 411 -17.40 10.60 -1.06
C LEU A 411 -18.70 10.78 -0.27
N THR A 412 -19.53 11.75 -0.67
CA THR A 412 -20.82 12.02 -0.04
C THR A 412 -21.77 10.82 -0.16
N ALA A 413 -21.82 10.18 -1.32
CA ALA A 413 -22.66 9.00 -1.56
C ALA A 413 -22.22 7.76 -0.75
N ALA A 414 -20.94 7.69 -0.40
CA ALA A 414 -20.33 6.60 0.38
C ALA A 414 -20.13 6.95 1.86
N ALA A 415 -20.74 8.05 2.34
CA ALA A 415 -20.67 8.46 3.73
C ALA A 415 -21.22 7.37 4.66
N VAL A 416 -20.55 7.17 5.80
CA VAL A 416 -20.88 6.12 6.76
C VAL A 416 -21.59 6.71 7.96
N CYS A 417 -22.76 6.17 8.30
CA CYS A 417 -23.48 6.50 9.54
C CYS A 417 -23.75 8.01 9.74
N GLN A 418 -24.08 8.72 8.65
CA GLN A 418 -24.42 10.17 8.66
C GLN A 418 -25.91 10.41 8.91
#